data_88e2bd491962eba0b9de3cc9aff6aefe
#
_entry.id   88e2bd491962eba0b9de3cc9aff6aefe
#
_cell.length_a   1.000
_cell.length_b   1.000
_cell.length_c   1.000
_cell.angle_alpha   90.00
_cell.angle_beta   90.00
_cell.angle_gamma   90.00
#
_symmetry.space_group_name_H-M   'P 1'
#
loop_
_entity.id
_entity.type
_entity.pdbx_description
1 polymer ?
#
loop_
_entity_poly.entity_id
_entity_poly.type
_entity_poly.pdbx_seq_one_letter_code
_entity_poly.pdbx_strand_id
1 'polypeptide(L)'
;KTSISLWAYEKETAKQINKHKINKTYLPGIKIPNNVRATNNLEELKRCKFIFICIPSQFIKKIILEFKKFYKKEMILVICSKGIEKTSKELISELIKKIIPKSKIAILSGPSFAIEVAKKKPTAVTIGSKDEKNAKELAKLVNSKAFRCYYTNDIIGVQLGGVIKNILAIAAGIVESQKLGANARAALMTRGLAEMMRIGVAYGAKESTFYGLSGLGDLMVTCNSKLSRNFATGLLIGK
;
A
#
# COMPACT_ATOMS: atom_id res chain seq x y z
N LYS A 1 5.37 -12.10 21.06
CA LYS A 1 5.46 -11.72 19.64
C LYS A 1 4.24 -12.26 18.91
N THR A 2 3.53 -11.44 18.13
CA THR A 2 2.36 -11.85 17.34
C THR A 2 2.78 -12.86 16.27
N SER A 3 2.07 -13.97 16.13
CA SER A 3 2.26 -14.92 15.03
C SER A 3 1.71 -14.31 13.74
N ILE A 4 2.43 -14.48 12.64
CA ILE A 4 2.08 -13.93 11.32
C ILE A 4 1.97 -15.07 10.32
N SER A 5 0.80 -15.19 9.67
CA SER A 5 0.58 -16.06 8.52
C SER A 5 0.76 -15.24 7.25
N LEU A 6 1.71 -15.61 6.40
CA LEU A 6 1.99 -14.95 5.13
C LEU A 6 1.52 -15.85 3.99
N TRP A 7 0.46 -15.46 3.29
CA TRP A 7 0.07 -16.14 2.07
C TRP A 7 0.93 -15.67 0.90
N ALA A 8 1.52 -16.59 0.19
CA ALA A 8 2.27 -16.34 -1.05
C ALA A 8 1.61 -17.12 -2.20
N TYR A 9 1.44 -16.46 -3.34
CA TYR A 9 0.88 -17.09 -4.53
C TYR A 9 1.76 -18.25 -5.02
N GLU A 10 3.07 -18.00 -5.10
CA GLU A 10 4.04 -19.00 -5.52
C GLU A 10 4.39 -19.95 -4.37
N LYS A 11 4.16 -21.24 -4.55
CA LYS A 11 4.52 -22.29 -3.59
C LYS A 11 5.99 -22.26 -3.21
N GLU A 12 6.86 -21.92 -4.15
CA GLU A 12 8.30 -21.87 -3.93
C GLU A 12 8.70 -20.74 -2.98
N THR A 13 8.06 -19.56 -3.11
CA THR A 13 8.25 -18.45 -2.17
C THR A 13 7.87 -18.85 -0.74
N ALA A 14 6.74 -19.56 -0.57
CA ALA A 14 6.33 -20.06 0.74
C ALA A 14 7.34 -21.06 1.33
N LYS A 15 7.87 -21.98 0.51
CA LYS A 15 8.91 -22.93 0.91
C LYS A 15 10.21 -22.22 1.34
N GLN A 16 10.69 -21.25 0.54
CA GLN A 16 11.89 -20.47 0.88
C GLN A 16 11.76 -19.75 2.22
N ILE A 17 10.63 -19.09 2.45
CA ILE A 17 10.37 -18.38 3.71
C ILE A 17 10.35 -19.36 4.89
N ASN A 18 9.69 -20.51 4.77
CA ASN A 18 9.59 -21.47 5.85
C ASN A 18 10.93 -22.14 6.18
N LYS A 19 11.68 -22.56 5.13
CA LYS A 19 12.92 -23.31 5.28
C LYS A 19 14.12 -22.42 5.58
N HIS A 20 14.25 -21.31 4.89
CA HIS A 20 15.45 -20.47 4.91
C HIS A 20 15.26 -19.10 5.54
N LYS A 21 14.02 -18.73 5.88
CA LYS A 21 13.67 -17.40 6.42
C LYS A 21 14.14 -16.24 5.53
N ILE A 22 13.99 -16.42 4.21
CA ILE A 22 14.32 -15.42 3.18
C ILE A 22 13.23 -15.35 2.13
N ASN A 23 13.11 -14.18 1.48
CA ASN A 23 12.30 -13.97 0.28
C ASN A 23 13.22 -13.33 -0.78
N LYS A 24 13.92 -14.17 -1.55
CA LYS A 24 14.92 -13.72 -2.52
C LYS A 24 14.32 -12.85 -3.62
N THR A 25 13.10 -13.18 -4.04
CA THR A 25 12.44 -12.52 -5.18
C THR A 25 11.93 -11.12 -4.83
N TYR A 26 11.24 -10.98 -3.68
CA TYR A 26 10.51 -9.75 -3.38
C TYR A 26 11.14 -8.90 -2.27
N LEU A 27 12.03 -9.50 -1.44
CA LEU A 27 12.69 -8.79 -0.35
C LEU A 27 14.12 -9.33 -0.15
N PRO A 28 15.00 -9.18 -1.17
CA PRO A 28 16.36 -9.72 -1.11
C PRO A 28 17.17 -9.11 0.02
N GLY A 29 18.04 -9.91 0.64
CA GLY A 29 18.96 -9.47 1.70
C GLY A 29 18.32 -9.25 3.07
N ILE A 30 17.03 -9.54 3.24
CA ILE A 30 16.34 -9.40 4.53
C ILE A 30 15.98 -10.77 5.10
N LYS A 31 16.36 -11.00 6.35
CA LYS A 31 15.97 -12.19 7.11
C LYS A 31 14.55 -12.05 7.63
N ILE A 32 13.68 -12.98 7.27
CA ILE A 32 12.28 -13.04 7.74
C ILE A 32 12.26 -13.54 9.20
N PRO A 33 11.53 -12.86 10.10
CA PRO A 33 11.44 -13.27 11.51
C PRO A 33 10.85 -14.67 11.69
N ASN A 34 11.28 -15.36 12.75
CA ASN A 34 10.86 -16.75 13.03
C ASN A 34 9.35 -16.91 13.30
N ASN A 35 8.68 -15.85 13.79
CA ASN A 35 7.23 -15.81 14.02
C ASN A 35 6.40 -15.65 12.74
N VAL A 36 7.04 -15.63 11.56
CA VAL A 36 6.38 -15.65 10.27
C VAL A 36 6.36 -17.07 9.72
N ARG A 37 5.14 -17.58 9.44
CA ARG A 37 4.89 -18.82 8.70
C ARG A 37 4.26 -18.48 7.36
N ALA A 38 4.84 -18.96 6.28
CA ALA A 38 4.31 -18.78 4.94
C ALA A 38 3.43 -19.96 4.53
N THR A 39 2.40 -19.69 3.75
CA THR A 39 1.49 -20.68 3.18
C THR A 39 1.07 -20.30 1.77
N ASN A 40 0.69 -21.28 0.97
CA ASN A 40 0.06 -21.08 -0.34
C ASN A 40 -1.46 -21.36 -0.28
N ASN A 41 -1.99 -21.71 0.90
CA ASN A 41 -3.41 -21.97 1.11
C ASN A 41 -4.10 -20.76 1.76
N LEU A 42 -5.04 -20.12 1.04
CA LEU A 42 -5.83 -18.99 1.54
C LEU A 42 -6.69 -19.34 2.77
N GLU A 43 -7.09 -20.59 2.90
CA GLU A 43 -7.91 -21.04 4.03
C GLU A 43 -7.22 -20.87 5.38
N GLU A 44 -5.90 -20.97 5.43
CA GLU A 44 -5.14 -20.79 6.67
C GLU A 44 -5.29 -19.38 7.27
N LEU A 45 -5.67 -18.40 6.43
CA LEU A 45 -5.91 -17.02 6.87
C LEU A 45 -7.24 -16.84 7.63
N LYS A 46 -8.15 -17.82 7.61
CA LYS A 46 -9.46 -17.78 8.31
C LYS A 46 -9.37 -17.58 9.84
N ARG A 47 -8.17 -17.74 10.41
CA ARG A 47 -7.90 -17.55 11.85
C ARG A 47 -7.38 -16.15 12.17
N CYS A 48 -7.07 -15.33 11.14
CA CYS A 48 -6.49 -14.02 11.33
C CYS A 48 -7.58 -12.96 11.47
N LYS A 49 -7.43 -12.04 12.41
CA LYS A 49 -8.32 -10.89 12.56
C LYS A 49 -8.00 -9.79 11.55
N PHE A 50 -6.73 -9.53 11.27
CA PHE A 50 -6.27 -8.53 10.32
C PHE A 50 -5.68 -9.21 9.09
N ILE A 51 -6.21 -8.88 7.91
CA ILE A 51 -5.76 -9.41 6.63
C ILE A 51 -5.14 -8.26 5.82
N PHE A 52 -3.81 -8.22 5.77
CA PHE A 52 -3.09 -7.22 4.98
C PHE A 52 -3.03 -7.64 3.51
N ILE A 53 -3.64 -6.84 2.64
CA ILE A 53 -3.69 -7.07 1.19
C ILE A 53 -2.55 -6.28 0.55
N CYS A 54 -1.43 -6.97 0.24
CA CYS A 54 -0.20 -6.38 -0.31
C CYS A 54 0.11 -6.88 -1.72
N ILE A 55 -0.85 -7.48 -2.41
CA ILE A 55 -0.70 -8.01 -3.76
C ILE A 55 -0.94 -6.92 -4.83
N PRO A 56 -0.41 -7.06 -6.06
CA PRO A 56 -0.67 -6.10 -7.13
C PRO A 56 -2.17 -5.96 -7.42
N SER A 57 -2.63 -4.73 -7.69
CA SER A 57 -4.06 -4.40 -7.79
C SER A 57 -4.83 -5.23 -8.81
N GLN A 58 -4.19 -5.60 -9.94
CA GLN A 58 -4.81 -6.42 -10.99
C GLN A 58 -5.19 -7.85 -10.55
N PHE A 59 -4.63 -8.36 -9.46
CA PHE A 59 -4.93 -9.71 -8.96
C PHE A 59 -5.92 -9.70 -7.79
N ILE A 60 -6.22 -8.53 -7.20
CA ILE A 60 -7.04 -8.44 -5.98
C ILE A 60 -8.43 -9.01 -6.20
N LYS A 61 -9.09 -8.70 -7.33
CA LYS A 61 -10.44 -9.20 -7.63
C LYS A 61 -10.50 -10.73 -7.55
N LYS A 62 -9.58 -11.40 -8.23
CA LYS A 62 -9.51 -12.88 -8.23
C LYS A 62 -9.31 -13.42 -6.82
N ILE A 63 -8.32 -12.89 -6.10
CA ILE A 63 -7.98 -13.38 -4.75
C ILE A 63 -9.08 -13.10 -3.73
N ILE A 64 -9.76 -11.95 -3.81
CA ILE A 64 -10.89 -11.64 -2.90
C ILE A 64 -12.11 -12.52 -3.19
N LEU A 65 -12.39 -12.87 -4.45
CA LEU A 65 -13.43 -13.82 -4.81
C LEU A 65 -13.15 -15.22 -4.21
N GLU A 66 -11.89 -15.68 -4.26
CA GLU A 66 -11.47 -16.94 -3.65
C GLU A 66 -11.50 -16.86 -2.12
N PHE A 67 -11.07 -15.72 -1.53
CA PHE A 67 -11.02 -15.53 -0.08
C PHE A 67 -12.40 -15.33 0.56
N LYS A 68 -13.42 -14.87 -0.20
CA LYS A 68 -14.78 -14.56 0.28
C LYS A 68 -15.37 -15.69 1.13
N LYS A 69 -15.16 -16.94 0.76
CA LYS A 69 -15.69 -18.12 1.48
C LYS A 69 -15.07 -18.32 2.87
N PHE A 70 -13.92 -17.72 3.14
CA PHE A 70 -13.22 -17.81 4.42
C PHE A 70 -13.37 -16.53 5.27
N TYR A 71 -13.95 -15.46 4.69
CA TYR A 71 -14.15 -14.20 5.39
C TYR A 71 -15.11 -14.35 6.56
N LYS A 72 -14.76 -13.76 7.69
CA LYS A 72 -15.60 -13.68 8.88
C LYS A 72 -15.84 -12.22 9.27
N LYS A 73 -17.00 -11.92 9.86
CA LYS A 73 -17.46 -10.56 10.20
C LYS A 73 -16.50 -9.78 11.11
N GLU A 74 -15.76 -10.46 11.95
CA GLU A 74 -14.74 -9.88 12.84
C GLU A 74 -13.43 -9.50 12.14
N MET A 75 -13.19 -10.02 10.93
CA MET A 75 -11.99 -9.72 10.17
C MET A 75 -11.99 -8.29 9.65
N ILE A 76 -10.80 -7.68 9.63
CA ILE A 76 -10.53 -6.36 9.06
C ILE A 76 -9.59 -6.54 7.87
N LEU A 77 -10.04 -6.16 6.68
CA LEU A 77 -9.26 -6.18 5.46
C LEU A 77 -8.46 -4.88 5.36
N VAL A 78 -7.14 -4.97 5.47
CA VAL A 78 -6.22 -3.81 5.44
C VAL A 78 -5.61 -3.72 4.06
N ILE A 79 -6.05 -2.77 3.25
CA ILE A 79 -5.56 -2.57 1.89
C ILE A 79 -4.25 -1.78 1.96
N CYS A 80 -3.15 -2.41 1.56
CA CYS A 80 -1.83 -1.79 1.41
C CYS A 80 -1.47 -1.59 -0.07
N SER A 81 -2.19 -2.28 -0.96
CA SER A 81 -2.00 -2.19 -2.42
C SER A 81 -2.44 -0.83 -2.94
N LYS A 82 -1.70 -0.32 -3.92
CA LYS A 82 -1.95 0.96 -4.56
C LYS A 82 -2.41 0.74 -6.00
N GLY A 83 -3.53 1.35 -6.38
CA GLY A 83 -4.12 1.20 -7.69
C GLY A 83 -5.64 1.18 -7.66
N ILE A 84 -6.23 1.08 -8.85
CA ILE A 84 -7.65 0.90 -9.11
C ILE A 84 -7.87 -0.46 -9.79
N GLU A 85 -9.09 -0.97 -9.77
CA GLU A 85 -9.44 -2.15 -10.55
C GLU A 85 -9.44 -1.81 -12.05
N LYS A 86 -8.75 -2.63 -12.87
CA LYS A 86 -8.44 -2.29 -14.26
C LYS A 86 -9.70 -2.19 -15.14
N THR A 87 -10.68 -3.05 -14.93
CA THR A 87 -11.90 -3.15 -15.76
C THR A 87 -12.96 -2.17 -15.31
N SER A 88 -13.35 -2.21 -14.03
CA SER A 88 -14.42 -1.38 -13.48
C SER A 88 -13.99 0.06 -13.15
N LYS A 89 -12.67 0.33 -13.13
CA LYS A 89 -12.06 1.62 -12.72
C LYS A 89 -12.37 2.02 -11.29
N GLU A 90 -12.82 1.10 -10.47
CA GLU A 90 -13.21 1.35 -9.07
C GLU A 90 -12.00 1.34 -8.13
N LEU A 91 -12.15 2.03 -7.02
CA LEU A 91 -11.22 1.89 -5.91
C LEU A 91 -11.26 0.47 -5.34
N ILE A 92 -10.12 -0.04 -4.89
CA ILE A 92 -10.04 -1.40 -4.34
C ILE A 92 -10.99 -1.60 -3.16
N SER A 93 -11.22 -0.57 -2.34
CA SER A 93 -12.20 -0.65 -1.23
C SER A 93 -13.64 -0.85 -1.73
N GLU A 94 -14.01 -0.21 -2.83
CA GLU A 94 -15.33 -0.35 -3.45
C GLU A 94 -15.49 -1.74 -4.06
N LEU A 95 -14.49 -2.20 -4.82
CA LEU A 95 -14.45 -3.55 -5.36
C LEU A 95 -14.64 -4.61 -4.26
N ILE A 96 -13.89 -4.48 -3.14
CA ILE A 96 -14.00 -5.42 -2.02
C ILE A 96 -15.39 -5.36 -1.40
N LYS A 97 -15.97 -4.17 -1.24
CA LYS A 97 -17.34 -3.99 -0.73
C LYS A 97 -18.40 -4.63 -1.63
N LYS A 98 -18.23 -4.61 -2.95
CA LYS A 98 -19.12 -5.29 -3.89
C LYS A 98 -19.03 -6.82 -3.73
N ILE A 99 -17.83 -7.36 -3.54
CA ILE A 99 -17.63 -8.81 -3.39
C ILE A 99 -18.05 -9.29 -1.99
N ILE A 100 -17.72 -8.52 -0.94
CA ILE A 100 -18.01 -8.81 0.48
C ILE A 100 -18.67 -7.57 1.10
N PRO A 101 -19.98 -7.38 0.95
CA PRO A 101 -20.69 -6.13 1.31
C PRO A 101 -20.52 -5.68 2.76
N LYS A 102 -20.45 -6.63 3.70
CA LYS A 102 -20.30 -6.36 5.15
C LYS A 102 -18.84 -6.32 5.62
N SER A 103 -17.87 -6.27 4.68
CA SER A 103 -16.46 -6.26 5.05
C SER A 103 -16.06 -4.99 5.82
N LYS A 104 -15.27 -5.16 6.87
CA LYS A 104 -14.58 -4.07 7.55
C LYS A 104 -13.30 -3.77 6.80
N ILE A 105 -13.12 -2.53 6.38
CA ILE A 105 -11.98 -2.11 5.55
C ILE A 105 -11.19 -1.04 6.27
N ALA A 106 -9.87 -1.17 6.22
CA ALA A 106 -8.91 -0.12 6.52
C ALA A 106 -7.92 0.00 5.35
N ILE A 107 -7.36 1.19 5.17
CA ILE A 107 -6.31 1.46 4.18
C ILE A 107 -5.05 1.81 4.94
N LEU A 108 -3.90 1.27 4.53
CA LEU A 108 -2.61 1.66 5.05
C LEU A 108 -1.78 2.24 3.91
N SER A 109 -1.45 3.53 3.99
CA SER A 109 -0.70 4.24 2.94
C SER A 109 0.21 5.31 3.54
N GLY A 110 1.26 5.66 2.81
CA GLY A 110 2.27 6.64 3.21
C GLY A 110 3.67 6.26 2.72
N PRO A 111 4.70 7.07 3.00
CA PRO A 111 6.08 6.84 2.60
C PRO A 111 6.65 5.62 3.32
N SER A 112 6.66 4.46 2.67
CA SER A 112 7.00 3.17 3.29
C SER A 112 7.61 2.18 2.30
N PHE A 113 8.81 2.46 1.80
CA PHE A 113 9.54 1.48 1.01
C PHE A 113 9.82 0.22 1.82
N ALA A 114 9.44 -0.94 1.28
CA ALA A 114 9.51 -2.22 1.98
C ALA A 114 10.91 -2.52 2.54
N ILE A 115 11.96 -2.21 1.78
CA ILE A 115 13.35 -2.43 2.21
C ILE A 115 13.74 -1.55 3.42
N GLU A 116 13.23 -0.33 3.51
CA GLU A 116 13.51 0.57 4.61
C GLU A 116 12.75 0.18 5.87
N VAL A 117 11.47 -0.16 5.73
CA VAL A 117 10.65 -0.70 6.83
C VAL A 117 11.28 -1.98 7.37
N ALA A 118 11.70 -2.91 6.49
CA ALA A 118 12.35 -4.16 6.90
C ALA A 118 13.68 -3.93 7.63
N LYS A 119 14.42 -2.87 7.27
CA LYS A 119 15.64 -2.42 7.95
C LYS A 119 15.35 -1.57 9.21
N LYS A 120 14.08 -1.45 9.62
CA LYS A 120 13.65 -0.69 10.79
C LYS A 120 14.03 0.80 10.74
N LYS A 121 14.10 1.39 9.54
CA LYS A 121 14.26 2.84 9.40
C LYS A 121 12.98 3.55 9.84
N PRO A 122 13.08 4.77 10.41
CA PRO A 122 11.92 5.54 10.83
C PRO A 122 10.92 5.70 9.69
N THR A 123 9.69 5.29 9.92
CA THR A 123 8.62 5.28 8.92
C THR A 123 7.32 5.75 9.57
N ALA A 124 6.58 6.60 8.89
CA ALA A 124 5.25 7.04 9.32
C ALA A 124 4.24 6.85 8.19
N VAL A 125 3.06 6.34 8.53
CA VAL A 125 1.99 6.05 7.58
C VAL A 125 0.62 6.49 8.11
N THR A 126 -0.36 6.55 7.23
CA THR A 126 -1.76 6.84 7.57
C THR A 126 -2.61 5.58 7.48
N ILE A 127 -3.45 5.36 8.48
CA ILE A 127 -4.54 4.39 8.47
C ILE A 127 -5.84 5.15 8.16
N GLY A 128 -6.45 4.88 7.01
CA GLY A 128 -7.80 5.33 6.67
C GLY A 128 -8.82 4.28 7.07
N SER A 129 -9.78 4.63 7.94
CA SER A 129 -10.87 3.72 8.32
C SER A 129 -12.10 4.52 8.76
N LYS A 130 -13.31 4.10 8.37
CA LYS A 130 -14.55 4.69 8.88
C LYS A 130 -14.82 4.33 10.34
N ASP A 131 -14.22 3.27 10.84
CA ASP A 131 -14.33 2.81 12.23
C ASP A 131 -13.02 3.11 12.97
N GLU A 132 -13.08 4.09 13.86
CA GLU A 132 -11.94 4.55 14.66
C GLU A 132 -11.40 3.46 15.59
N LYS A 133 -12.29 2.60 16.14
CA LYS A 133 -11.89 1.48 17.02
C LYS A 133 -11.01 0.51 16.25
N ASN A 134 -11.41 0.15 15.03
CA ASN A 134 -10.63 -0.72 14.15
C ASN A 134 -9.28 -0.08 13.79
N ALA A 135 -9.25 1.23 13.52
CA ALA A 135 -8.02 1.95 13.21
C ALA A 135 -7.06 1.98 14.41
N LYS A 136 -7.56 2.28 15.61
CA LYS A 136 -6.76 2.28 16.87
C LYS A 136 -6.20 0.89 17.16
N GLU A 137 -6.99 -0.16 16.98
CA GLU A 137 -6.55 -1.53 17.19
C GLU A 137 -5.48 -1.95 16.18
N LEU A 138 -5.67 -1.59 14.89
CA LEU A 138 -4.68 -1.80 13.85
C LEU A 138 -3.37 -1.03 14.14
N ALA A 139 -3.48 0.24 14.53
CA ALA A 139 -2.32 1.05 14.90
C ALA A 139 -1.56 0.43 16.08
N LYS A 140 -2.27 -0.05 17.11
CA LYS A 140 -1.65 -0.75 18.27
C LYS A 140 -0.89 -2.00 17.84
N LEU A 141 -1.41 -2.73 16.83
CA LEU A 141 -0.77 -3.94 16.30
C LEU A 141 0.53 -3.63 15.56
N VAL A 142 0.57 -2.58 14.75
CA VAL A 142 1.69 -2.31 13.83
C VAL A 142 2.66 -1.24 14.32
N ASN A 143 2.28 -0.39 15.27
CA ASN A 143 3.17 0.61 15.85
C ASN A 143 4.40 -0.03 16.52
N SER A 144 5.54 0.61 16.31
CA SER A 144 6.81 0.25 16.93
C SER A 144 7.66 1.51 17.13
N LYS A 145 8.85 1.37 17.72
CA LYS A 145 9.82 2.49 17.84
C LYS A 145 10.18 3.12 16.50
N ALA A 146 10.18 2.32 15.41
CA ALA A 146 10.55 2.75 14.07
C ALA A 146 9.38 2.88 13.10
N PHE A 147 8.16 2.53 13.50
CA PHE A 147 6.99 2.58 12.61
C PHE A 147 5.80 3.22 13.32
N ARG A 148 5.35 4.38 12.83
CA ARG A 148 4.26 5.16 13.42
C ARG A 148 3.06 5.22 12.50
N CYS A 149 1.86 4.96 13.05
CA CYS A 149 0.59 5.10 12.34
C CYS A 149 -0.20 6.30 12.85
N TYR A 150 -0.70 7.09 11.91
CA TYR A 150 -1.69 8.16 12.14
C TYR A 150 -3.03 7.72 11.57
N TYR A 151 -4.12 8.28 12.07
CA TYR A 151 -5.47 7.89 11.72
C TYR A 151 -6.23 9.01 11.02
N THR A 152 -7.07 8.64 10.04
CA THR A 152 -8.10 9.48 9.44
C THR A 152 -9.33 8.64 9.09
N ASN A 153 -10.52 9.27 9.06
CA ASN A 153 -11.73 8.62 8.59
C ASN A 153 -11.92 8.72 7.05
N ASP A 154 -11.01 9.39 6.36
CA ASP A 154 -11.02 9.55 4.90
C ASP A 154 -10.35 8.39 4.19
N ILE A 155 -11.10 7.31 3.95
CA ILE A 155 -10.65 6.14 3.20
C ILE A 155 -10.33 6.50 1.74
N ILE A 156 -11.13 7.38 1.14
CA ILE A 156 -11.00 7.73 -0.28
C ILE A 156 -9.71 8.50 -0.52
N GLY A 157 -9.45 9.53 0.25
CA GLY A 157 -8.23 10.34 0.12
C GLY A 157 -6.96 9.53 0.34
N VAL A 158 -6.94 8.64 1.36
CA VAL A 158 -5.79 7.78 1.63
C VAL A 158 -5.51 6.82 0.47
N GLN A 159 -6.54 6.28 -0.21
CA GLN A 159 -6.36 5.44 -1.40
C GLN A 159 -5.90 6.24 -2.62
N LEU A 160 -6.60 7.34 -2.94
CA LEU A 160 -6.33 8.14 -4.15
C LEU A 160 -4.93 8.75 -4.12
N GLY A 161 -4.45 9.21 -2.96
CA GLY A 161 -3.07 9.65 -2.80
C GLY A 161 -2.07 8.59 -3.27
N GLY A 162 -2.27 7.34 -2.82
CA GLY A 162 -1.42 6.21 -3.22
C GLY A 162 -1.56 5.80 -4.70
N VAL A 163 -2.70 6.08 -5.35
CA VAL A 163 -2.93 5.79 -6.79
C VAL A 163 -2.24 6.84 -7.66
N ILE A 164 -2.59 8.12 -7.46
CA ILE A 164 -2.21 9.21 -8.36
C ILE A 164 -0.72 9.50 -8.31
N LYS A 165 -0.09 9.39 -7.13
CA LYS A 165 1.35 9.57 -7.00
C LYS A 165 2.19 8.72 -7.95
N ASN A 166 1.69 7.54 -8.35
CA ASN A 166 2.44 6.63 -9.22
C ASN A 166 2.61 7.20 -10.64
N ILE A 167 1.60 7.91 -11.14
CA ILE A 167 1.65 8.61 -12.44
C ILE A 167 2.66 9.75 -12.34
N LEU A 168 2.59 10.54 -11.27
CA LEU A 168 3.50 11.65 -11.02
C LEU A 168 4.96 11.19 -10.86
N ALA A 169 5.17 10.01 -10.27
CA ALA A 169 6.50 9.43 -10.14
C ALA A 169 7.10 9.05 -11.51
N ILE A 170 6.30 8.54 -12.46
CA ILE A 170 6.77 8.30 -13.83
C ILE A 170 7.16 9.63 -14.48
N ALA A 171 6.31 10.64 -14.40
CA ALA A 171 6.59 11.98 -14.94
C ALA A 171 7.86 12.59 -14.31
N ALA A 172 8.05 12.46 -13.00
CA ALA A 172 9.25 12.93 -12.30
C ALA A 172 10.52 12.20 -12.78
N GLY A 173 10.43 10.90 -13.08
CA GLY A 173 11.52 10.14 -13.67
C GLY A 173 11.89 10.63 -15.08
N ILE A 174 10.91 10.98 -15.91
CA ILE A 174 11.12 11.59 -17.24
C ILE A 174 11.84 12.93 -17.10
N VAL A 175 11.33 13.82 -16.23
CA VAL A 175 11.97 15.13 -15.94
C VAL A 175 13.43 14.97 -15.54
N GLU A 176 13.74 13.99 -14.69
CA GLU A 176 15.10 13.69 -14.25
C GLU A 176 15.98 13.20 -15.39
N SER A 177 15.47 12.25 -16.21
CA SER A 177 16.17 11.68 -17.36
C SER A 177 16.51 12.74 -18.41
N GLN A 178 15.57 13.65 -18.68
CA GLN A 178 15.73 14.77 -19.61
C GLN A 178 16.57 15.93 -19.04
N LYS A 179 17.09 15.80 -17.81
CA LYS A 179 17.92 16.81 -17.14
C LYS A 179 17.28 18.20 -17.06
N LEU A 180 15.93 18.26 -16.93
CA LEU A 180 15.18 19.53 -16.89
C LEU A 180 15.40 20.32 -15.59
N GLY A 181 16.09 19.75 -14.61
CA GLY A 181 16.52 20.41 -13.39
C GLY A 181 15.51 20.37 -12.24
N ALA A 182 15.96 20.91 -11.10
CA ALA A 182 15.20 20.86 -9.84
C ALA A 182 13.93 21.73 -9.89
N ASN A 183 13.97 22.87 -10.58
CA ASN A 183 12.81 23.76 -10.70
C ASN A 183 11.65 23.09 -11.44
N ALA A 184 11.92 22.40 -12.57
CA ALA A 184 10.92 21.66 -13.32
C ALA A 184 10.32 20.53 -12.47
N ARG A 185 11.15 19.80 -11.72
CA ARG A 185 10.68 18.74 -10.82
C ARG A 185 9.82 19.29 -9.66
N ALA A 186 10.21 20.42 -9.06
CA ALA A 186 9.42 21.07 -8.01
C ALA A 186 8.06 21.54 -8.56
N ALA A 187 8.04 22.17 -9.73
CA ALA A 187 6.82 22.61 -10.40
C ALA A 187 5.89 21.42 -10.71
N LEU A 188 6.44 20.31 -11.25
CA LEU A 188 5.68 19.09 -11.52
C LEU A 188 5.03 18.54 -10.24
N MET A 189 5.78 18.46 -9.14
CA MET A 189 5.25 17.93 -7.88
C MET A 189 4.18 18.83 -7.28
N THR A 190 4.37 20.16 -7.31
CA THR A 190 3.40 21.14 -6.81
C THR A 190 2.10 21.09 -7.63
N ARG A 191 2.21 21.11 -8.95
CA ARG A 191 1.05 21.00 -9.83
C ARG A 191 0.39 19.63 -9.73
N GLY A 192 1.19 18.58 -9.65
CA GLY A 192 0.70 17.21 -9.48
C GLY A 192 -0.07 17.02 -8.18
N LEU A 193 0.37 17.63 -7.07
CA LEU A 193 -0.37 17.62 -5.80
C LEU A 193 -1.72 18.35 -5.96
N ALA A 194 -1.74 19.51 -6.61
CA ALA A 194 -2.98 20.23 -6.85
C ALA A 194 -3.99 19.42 -7.68
N GLU A 195 -3.53 18.72 -8.73
CA GLU A 195 -4.39 17.81 -9.51
C GLU A 195 -4.87 16.61 -8.68
N MET A 196 -3.98 16.03 -7.87
CA MET A 196 -4.35 14.95 -6.95
C MET A 196 -5.47 15.37 -5.99
N MET A 197 -5.41 16.59 -5.46
CA MET A 197 -6.43 17.16 -4.58
C MET A 197 -7.75 17.37 -5.33
N ARG A 198 -7.73 17.98 -6.54
CA ARG A 198 -8.95 18.18 -7.35
C ARG A 198 -9.66 16.86 -7.64
N ILE A 199 -8.91 15.87 -8.12
CA ILE A 199 -9.46 14.53 -8.38
C ILE A 199 -10.01 13.94 -7.09
N GLY A 200 -9.24 14.01 -5.99
CA GLY A 200 -9.65 13.45 -4.72
C GLY A 200 -10.93 14.04 -4.16
N VAL A 201 -11.05 15.37 -4.18
CA VAL A 201 -12.26 16.09 -3.73
C VAL A 201 -13.46 15.74 -4.60
N ALA A 202 -13.28 15.63 -5.92
CA ALA A 202 -14.34 15.19 -6.84
C ALA A 202 -14.85 13.77 -6.54
N TYR A 203 -14.00 12.91 -5.96
CA TYR A 203 -14.39 11.58 -5.47
C TYR A 203 -14.88 11.57 -4.00
N GLY A 204 -15.02 12.73 -3.37
CA GLY A 204 -15.51 12.87 -1.99
C GLY A 204 -14.45 12.69 -0.91
N ALA A 205 -13.16 12.81 -1.25
CA ALA A 205 -12.07 12.85 -0.29
C ALA A 205 -11.98 14.23 0.40
N LYS A 206 -11.33 14.26 1.56
CA LYS A 206 -10.99 15.53 2.24
C LYS A 206 -9.70 16.08 1.65
N GLU A 207 -9.69 17.35 1.28
CA GLU A 207 -8.51 18.05 0.77
C GLU A 207 -7.31 17.92 1.73
N SER A 208 -7.54 18.09 3.03
CA SER A 208 -6.50 18.00 4.06
C SER A 208 -5.76 16.66 4.10
N THR A 209 -6.37 15.57 3.61
CA THR A 209 -5.73 14.24 3.55
C THR A 209 -4.53 14.24 2.61
N PHE A 210 -4.57 15.06 1.55
CA PHE A 210 -3.51 15.10 0.54
C PHE A 210 -2.26 15.87 1.01
N TYR A 211 -2.36 16.75 2.00
CA TYR A 211 -1.20 17.38 2.64
C TYR A 211 -0.48 16.44 3.62
N GLY A 212 -1.11 15.32 3.99
CA GLY A 212 -0.59 14.35 4.93
C GLY A 212 0.35 13.31 4.31
N LEU A 213 0.66 12.28 5.12
CA LEU A 213 1.60 11.21 4.77
C LEU A 213 1.16 10.40 3.56
N SER A 214 -0.14 10.11 3.40
CA SER A 214 -0.67 9.33 2.27
C SER A 214 -0.79 10.11 0.96
N GLY A 215 -0.71 11.44 1.00
CA GLY A 215 -0.68 12.33 -0.16
C GLY A 215 0.74 12.85 -0.41
N LEU A 216 1.04 14.07 0.07
CA LEU A 216 2.32 14.76 -0.14
C LEU A 216 3.52 13.92 0.32
N GLY A 217 3.46 13.29 1.51
CA GLY A 217 4.58 12.49 2.02
C GLY A 217 4.94 11.32 1.09
N ASP A 218 3.95 10.57 0.63
CA ASP A 218 4.15 9.43 -0.27
C ASP A 218 4.51 9.88 -1.70
N LEU A 219 4.00 11.04 -2.14
CA LEU A 219 4.39 11.69 -3.40
C LEU A 219 5.87 12.06 -3.38
N MET A 220 6.33 12.79 -2.36
CA MET A 220 7.71 13.24 -2.24
C MET A 220 8.71 12.09 -2.27
N VAL A 221 8.48 11.05 -1.47
CA VAL A 221 9.41 9.91 -1.42
C VAL A 221 9.42 9.13 -2.74
N THR A 222 8.27 9.04 -3.41
CA THR A 222 8.13 8.24 -4.64
C THR A 222 8.72 8.96 -5.86
N CYS A 223 8.62 10.29 -5.93
CA CYS A 223 9.13 11.11 -7.04
C CYS A 223 10.64 11.45 -6.92
N ASN A 224 11.27 11.20 -5.77
CA ASN A 224 12.67 11.54 -5.53
C ASN A 224 13.58 10.33 -5.26
N SER A 225 13.10 9.10 -5.47
CA SER A 225 13.88 7.91 -5.12
C SER A 225 13.92 6.86 -6.23
N LYS A 226 15.11 6.39 -6.56
CA LYS A 226 15.31 5.22 -7.45
C LYS A 226 14.76 3.91 -6.87
N LEU A 227 14.41 3.85 -5.59
CA LEU A 227 13.68 2.74 -4.98
C LEU A 227 12.23 2.67 -5.49
N SER A 228 11.69 3.77 -6.02
CA SER A 228 10.41 3.79 -6.69
C SER A 228 10.51 3.16 -8.08
N ARG A 229 9.82 2.04 -8.28
CA ARG A 229 9.73 1.40 -9.61
C ARG A 229 9.15 2.33 -10.67
N ASN A 230 8.17 3.15 -10.30
CA ASN A 230 7.55 4.09 -11.22
C ASN A 230 8.52 5.22 -11.61
N PHE A 231 9.27 5.78 -10.67
CA PHE A 231 10.32 6.74 -10.98
C PHE A 231 11.41 6.12 -11.87
N ALA A 232 11.84 4.89 -11.55
CA ALA A 232 12.82 4.17 -12.37
C ALA A 232 12.30 3.90 -13.80
N THR A 233 10.99 3.57 -13.95
CA THR A 233 10.36 3.45 -15.28
C THR A 233 10.39 4.78 -16.02
N GLY A 234 10.07 5.90 -15.36
CA GLY A 234 10.17 7.23 -15.94
C GLY A 234 11.57 7.58 -16.42
N LEU A 235 12.61 7.20 -15.65
CA LEU A 235 14.01 7.36 -16.07
C LEU A 235 14.34 6.61 -17.36
N LEU A 236 13.72 5.45 -17.59
CA LEU A 236 13.93 4.66 -18.83
C LEU A 236 13.15 5.25 -20.01
N ILE A 237 11.93 5.74 -19.79
CA ILE A 237 11.10 6.34 -20.85
C ILE A 237 11.70 7.66 -21.35
N GLY A 238 12.32 8.44 -20.45
CA GLY A 238 12.89 9.75 -20.77
C GLY A 238 14.26 9.70 -21.49
N LYS A 239 14.86 8.51 -21.66
CA LYS A 239 16.10 8.32 -22.42
C LYS A 239 15.84 8.33 -23.92
#